data_9ee7b12b4f4d8205547a0f0127ef8abf
#
_entry.id   9ee7b12b4f4d8205547a0f0127ef8abf
#
_cell.length_a   1.000
_cell.length_b   1.000
_cell.length_c   1.000
_cell.angle_alpha   90.00
_cell.angle_beta   90.00
_cell.angle_gamma   90.00
#
_symmetry.space_group_name_H-M   'P 1'
#
loop_
_entity.id
_entity.type
_entity.pdbx_description
1 polymer ?
#
loop_
_entity_poly.entity_id
_entity_poly.type
_entity_poly.pdbx_seq_one_letter_code
_entity_poly.pdbx_strand_id
1 'polypeptide(L)'
;CDVFPTRTPEDPINPNSNIIPPTTPYLALDNFINSVNNAEYSNYTQCFASKISGQSKEFEYIPSGSSKANYPGLFNEWHSNEEIRNFKSIINSLKVETKPVLVINNIQYNSFSADSVNLTGDYSLSLEIKNNINVSHYLGQVLLSLYRENNGLWYINQWVDIDSKTHETGSTWSTLKASFSN
;
A
#
# COMPACT_ATOMS: atom_id res chain seq x y z
N CYS A 1 51.66 8.93 -5.12
CA CYS A 1 50.73 8.43 -6.18
C CYS A 1 49.49 7.84 -5.53
N ASP A 2 48.49 8.67 -5.28
CA ASP A 2 47.19 8.23 -4.80
C ASP A 2 46.31 7.96 -6.02
N VAL A 3 46.15 6.67 -6.36
CA VAL A 3 45.46 6.23 -7.58
C VAL A 3 43.99 5.90 -7.36
N PHE A 4 43.49 5.93 -6.12
CA PHE A 4 42.08 5.65 -5.83
C PHE A 4 41.51 6.72 -4.90
N PRO A 5 40.53 7.52 -5.35
CA PRO A 5 39.74 8.32 -4.43
C PRO A 5 38.97 7.40 -3.49
N THR A 6 39.12 7.59 -2.20
CA THR A 6 38.35 6.90 -1.16
C THR A 6 36.87 7.18 -1.40
N ARG A 7 36.08 6.12 -1.58
CA ARG A 7 34.64 6.20 -1.67
C ARG A 7 34.11 6.83 -0.38
N THR A 8 33.34 7.90 -0.49
CA THR A 8 32.59 8.42 0.65
C THR A 8 31.70 7.31 1.17
N PRO A 9 31.70 7.02 2.49
CA PRO A 9 30.76 6.06 3.06
C PRO A 9 29.32 6.48 2.72
N GLU A 10 28.51 5.53 2.28
CA GLU A 10 27.07 5.78 2.17
C GLU A 10 26.51 6.12 3.55
N ASP A 11 25.57 7.07 3.60
CA ASP A 11 24.90 7.41 4.84
C ASP A 11 24.29 6.13 5.45
N PRO A 12 24.41 5.94 6.78
CA PRO A 12 23.84 4.75 7.40
C PRO A 12 22.34 4.71 7.13
N ILE A 13 21.89 3.58 6.59
CA ILE A 13 20.46 3.25 6.48
C ILE A 13 19.86 3.51 7.86
N ASN A 14 18.82 4.35 7.91
CA ASN A 14 18.16 4.75 9.14
C ASN A 14 17.87 3.50 10.01
N PRO A 15 18.51 3.32 11.19
CA PRO A 15 18.42 2.07 11.95
C PRO A 15 17.02 1.78 12.52
N ASN A 16 16.06 2.68 12.30
CA ASN A 16 14.68 2.53 12.75
C ASN A 16 13.69 2.10 11.66
N SER A 17 14.10 1.88 10.42
CA SER A 17 13.19 1.33 9.42
C SER A 17 13.37 -0.19 9.35
N ASN A 18 12.36 -0.95 9.82
CA ASN A 18 12.29 -2.40 9.63
C ASN A 18 11.96 -2.80 8.19
N ILE A 19 12.08 -1.87 7.23
CA ILE A 19 11.80 -2.15 5.84
C ILE A 19 13.00 -2.85 5.20
N ILE A 20 12.73 -4.01 4.61
CA ILE A 20 13.72 -4.74 3.86
C ILE A 20 13.77 -4.15 2.44
N PRO A 21 14.95 -3.82 1.88
CA PRO A 21 15.02 -3.34 0.50
C PRO A 21 14.22 -4.25 -0.44
N PRO A 22 13.20 -3.74 -1.15
CA PRO A 22 12.28 -4.57 -1.94
C PRO A 22 12.93 -4.96 -3.28
N THR A 23 13.94 -5.84 -3.23
CA THR A 23 14.68 -6.33 -4.40
C THR A 23 13.90 -7.34 -5.23
N THR A 24 12.77 -7.82 -4.72
CA THR A 24 11.82 -8.68 -5.42
C THR A 24 10.39 -8.18 -5.22
N PRO A 25 9.44 -8.53 -6.11
CA PRO A 25 8.03 -8.16 -5.93
C PRO A 25 7.43 -8.81 -4.67
N TYR A 26 7.93 -9.96 -4.24
CA TYR A 26 7.51 -10.60 -2.99
C TYR A 26 7.88 -9.75 -1.77
N LEU A 27 9.11 -9.26 -1.70
CA LEU A 27 9.56 -8.37 -0.61
C LEU A 27 8.80 -7.03 -0.63
N ALA A 28 8.46 -6.51 -1.81
CA ALA A 28 7.63 -5.31 -1.91
C ALA A 28 6.22 -5.53 -1.33
N LEU A 29 5.60 -6.67 -1.63
CA LEU A 29 4.31 -7.06 -1.05
C LEU A 29 4.39 -7.28 0.46
N ASP A 30 5.42 -7.99 0.93
CA ASP A 30 5.62 -8.24 2.37
C ASP A 30 5.83 -6.92 3.14
N ASN A 31 6.61 -5.99 2.60
CA ASN A 31 6.79 -4.67 3.19
C ASN A 31 5.45 -3.90 3.28
N PHE A 32 4.63 -3.97 2.24
CA PHE A 32 3.31 -3.36 2.24
C PHE A 32 2.42 -3.96 3.34
N ILE A 33 2.28 -5.29 3.39
CA ILE A 33 1.47 -5.98 4.41
C ILE A 33 1.98 -5.66 5.82
N ASN A 34 3.28 -5.71 6.04
CA ASN A 34 3.91 -5.44 7.34
C ASN A 34 3.71 -3.97 7.76
N SER A 35 3.82 -3.02 6.83
CA SER A 35 3.61 -1.60 7.13
C SER A 35 2.17 -1.31 7.58
N VAL A 36 1.18 -1.98 6.98
CA VAL A 36 -0.22 -1.90 7.42
C VAL A 36 -0.38 -2.54 8.79
N ASN A 37 0.05 -3.79 8.97
CA ASN A 37 -0.10 -4.55 10.22
C ASN A 37 0.60 -3.90 11.42
N ASN A 38 1.67 -3.15 11.18
CA ASN A 38 2.36 -2.42 12.23
C ASN A 38 1.90 -0.97 12.40
N ALA A 39 0.99 -0.49 11.53
CA ALA A 39 0.57 0.91 11.47
C ALA A 39 1.77 1.87 11.26
N GLU A 40 2.75 1.44 10.47
CA GLU A 40 4.02 2.16 10.27
C GLU A 40 3.93 3.07 9.04
N TYR A 41 3.59 4.32 9.28
CA TYR A 41 3.43 5.34 8.25
C TYR A 41 4.67 5.51 7.34
N SER A 42 5.87 5.55 7.92
CA SER A 42 7.11 5.75 7.16
C SER A 42 7.40 4.60 6.20
N ASN A 43 7.15 3.37 6.63
CA ASN A 43 7.33 2.18 5.81
C ASN A 43 6.25 2.08 4.73
N TYR A 44 5.00 2.39 5.08
CA TYR A 44 3.90 2.44 4.12
C TYR A 44 4.19 3.41 2.97
N THR A 45 4.70 4.59 3.28
CA THR A 45 5.08 5.60 2.29
C THR A 45 6.08 5.08 1.26
N GLN A 46 7.01 4.23 1.67
CA GLN A 46 8.06 3.68 0.82
C GLN A 46 7.59 2.55 -0.11
N CYS A 47 6.37 2.03 0.07
CA CYS A 47 5.84 0.95 -0.76
C CYS A 47 5.36 1.43 -2.13
N PHE A 48 5.00 2.71 -2.27
CA PHE A 48 4.34 3.24 -3.46
C PHE A 48 5.29 4.03 -4.35
N ALA A 49 5.04 3.91 -5.65
CA ALA A 49 5.71 4.74 -6.64
C ALA A 49 5.33 6.21 -6.47
N SER A 50 6.30 7.10 -6.50
CA SER A 50 6.06 8.54 -6.45
C SER A 50 7.12 9.30 -7.26
N LYS A 51 6.67 10.06 -8.24
CA LYS A 51 7.55 10.94 -9.02
C LYS A 51 8.22 12.01 -8.14
N ILE A 52 7.55 12.43 -7.07
CA ILE A 52 8.10 13.38 -6.09
C ILE A 52 9.29 12.76 -5.37
N SER A 53 9.25 11.45 -5.10
CA SER A 53 10.36 10.70 -4.49
C SER A 53 11.40 10.22 -5.49
N GLY A 54 11.30 10.63 -6.77
CA GLY A 54 12.27 10.35 -7.82
C GLY A 54 12.05 9.04 -8.59
N GLN A 55 10.95 8.33 -8.37
CA GLN A 55 10.61 7.16 -9.19
C GLN A 55 10.08 7.58 -10.57
N SER A 56 10.21 6.69 -11.55
CA SER A 56 9.82 6.94 -12.94
C SER A 56 8.30 6.92 -13.15
N LYS A 57 7.58 6.20 -12.29
CA LYS A 57 6.12 6.09 -12.31
C LYS A 57 5.48 6.80 -11.12
N GLU A 58 4.20 7.11 -11.25
CA GLU A 58 3.35 7.56 -10.16
C GLU A 58 2.38 6.46 -9.79
N PHE A 59 2.04 6.38 -8.50
CA PHE A 59 1.02 5.48 -7.99
C PHE A 59 -0.37 5.97 -8.38
N GLU A 60 -1.25 5.04 -8.72
CA GLU A 60 -2.66 5.27 -9.01
C GLU A 60 -3.53 4.27 -8.23
N TYR A 61 -4.56 4.77 -7.57
CA TYR A 61 -5.57 3.95 -6.92
C TYR A 61 -6.88 3.95 -7.70
N ILE A 62 -7.43 2.77 -7.94
CA ILE A 62 -8.71 2.57 -8.61
C ILE A 62 -9.67 1.93 -7.59
N PRO A 63 -10.74 2.64 -7.20
CA PRO A 63 -11.68 2.14 -6.19
C PRO A 63 -12.54 1.00 -6.71
N SER A 64 -13.13 0.25 -5.78
CA SER A 64 -14.13 -0.76 -6.09
C SER A 64 -15.36 -0.14 -6.78
N GLY A 65 -16.07 -0.96 -7.58
CA GLY A 65 -17.24 -0.51 -8.34
C GLY A 65 -18.31 0.10 -7.44
N SER A 66 -18.59 -0.53 -6.30
CA SER A 66 -19.54 -0.03 -5.31
C SER A 66 -19.12 1.31 -4.71
N SER A 67 -17.85 1.45 -4.34
CA SER A 67 -17.35 2.70 -3.77
C SER A 67 -17.28 3.83 -4.80
N LYS A 68 -16.93 3.52 -6.05
CA LYS A 68 -16.97 4.50 -7.15
C LYS A 68 -18.38 5.06 -7.36
N ALA A 69 -19.40 4.21 -7.26
CA ALA A 69 -20.80 4.62 -7.40
C ALA A 69 -21.27 5.46 -6.20
N ASN A 70 -20.88 5.08 -4.97
CA ASN A 70 -21.31 5.74 -3.74
C ASN A 70 -20.57 7.06 -3.47
N TYR A 71 -19.36 7.21 -3.96
CA TYR A 71 -18.49 8.37 -3.75
C TYR A 71 -17.99 8.94 -5.09
N PRO A 72 -18.89 9.46 -5.94
CA PRO A 72 -18.51 9.92 -7.27
C PRO A 72 -17.50 11.07 -7.19
N GLY A 73 -16.40 10.93 -7.94
CA GLY A 73 -15.33 11.94 -8.00
C GLY A 73 -14.30 11.90 -6.89
N LEU A 74 -14.56 11.21 -5.77
CA LEU A 74 -13.64 11.19 -4.63
C LEU A 74 -12.25 10.61 -4.99
N PHE A 75 -12.24 9.58 -5.80
CA PHE A 75 -11.02 8.86 -6.17
C PHE A 75 -10.42 9.32 -7.51
N ASN A 76 -10.95 10.40 -8.09
CA ASN A 76 -10.32 11.02 -9.24
C ASN A 76 -8.96 11.59 -8.80
N GLU A 77 -7.91 11.30 -9.56
CA GLU A 77 -6.55 11.75 -9.24
C GLU A 77 -6.03 11.27 -7.86
N TRP A 78 -6.37 10.02 -7.46
CA TRP A 78 -5.86 9.43 -6.24
C TRP A 78 -4.47 8.82 -6.49
N HIS A 79 -3.46 9.58 -6.11
CA HIS A 79 -2.05 9.24 -6.27
C HIS A 79 -1.37 8.95 -4.93
N SER A 80 -0.05 8.86 -4.94
CA SER A 80 0.74 8.52 -3.76
C SER A 80 0.50 9.46 -2.57
N ASN A 81 0.35 10.76 -2.81
CA ASN A 81 0.10 11.74 -1.74
C ASN A 81 -1.26 11.55 -1.06
N GLU A 82 -2.33 11.29 -1.84
CA GLU A 82 -3.66 11.01 -1.32
C GLU A 82 -3.66 9.72 -0.52
N GLU A 83 -3.01 8.69 -1.05
CA GLU A 83 -2.86 7.38 -0.41
C GLU A 83 -2.18 7.48 0.96
N ILE A 84 -1.05 8.15 1.01
CA ILE A 84 -0.25 8.32 2.21
C ILE A 84 -0.99 9.15 3.27
N ARG A 85 -1.64 10.25 2.87
CA ARG A 85 -2.43 11.10 3.76
C ARG A 85 -3.63 10.35 4.34
N ASN A 86 -4.34 9.59 3.50
CA ASN A 86 -5.48 8.79 3.92
C ASN A 86 -5.07 7.71 4.90
N PHE A 87 -3.99 6.97 4.62
CA PHE A 87 -3.47 5.97 5.57
C PHE A 87 -3.10 6.59 6.91
N LYS A 88 -2.47 7.77 6.92
CA LYS A 88 -2.17 8.51 8.15
C LYS A 88 -3.44 8.84 8.94
N SER A 89 -4.52 9.24 8.27
CA SER A 89 -5.81 9.51 8.90
C SER A 89 -6.41 8.25 9.52
N ILE A 90 -6.33 7.11 8.80
CA ILE A 90 -6.81 5.82 9.29
C ILE A 90 -6.05 5.39 10.54
N ILE A 91 -4.71 5.36 10.52
CA ILE A 91 -3.94 4.90 11.69
C ILE A 91 -4.09 5.83 12.91
N ASN A 92 -4.27 7.13 12.71
CA ASN A 92 -4.53 8.08 13.79
C ASN A 92 -5.92 7.89 14.43
N SER A 93 -6.84 7.23 13.72
CA SER A 93 -8.18 6.92 14.22
C SER A 93 -8.27 5.60 14.99
N LEU A 94 -7.22 4.78 15.00
CA LEU A 94 -7.20 3.51 15.72
C LEU A 94 -7.31 3.72 17.23
N LYS A 95 -7.93 2.76 17.91
CA LYS A 95 -7.89 2.70 19.38
C LYS A 95 -6.44 2.59 19.86
N VAL A 96 -6.19 3.09 21.05
CA VAL A 96 -4.87 3.03 21.68
C VAL A 96 -4.42 1.56 21.77
N GLU A 97 -3.16 1.29 21.45
CA GLU A 97 -2.52 -0.02 21.50
C GLU A 97 -3.10 -1.08 20.56
N THR A 98 -4.01 -0.71 19.64
CA THR A 98 -4.49 -1.62 18.60
C THR A 98 -3.76 -1.39 17.27
N LYS A 99 -3.69 -2.43 16.47
CA LYS A 99 -3.09 -2.40 15.14
C LYS A 99 -4.08 -2.98 14.12
N PRO A 100 -3.99 -2.57 12.85
CA PRO A 100 -4.71 -3.24 11.79
C PRO A 100 -4.28 -4.71 11.68
N VAL A 101 -5.20 -5.54 11.19
CA VAL A 101 -4.88 -6.92 10.81
C VAL A 101 -5.25 -7.10 9.35
N LEU A 102 -4.23 -7.04 8.48
CA LEU A 102 -4.34 -7.30 7.05
C LEU A 102 -3.84 -8.71 6.74
N VAL A 103 -4.67 -9.47 6.07
CA VAL A 103 -4.31 -10.76 5.47
C VAL A 103 -4.65 -10.73 3.99
N ILE A 104 -3.74 -11.16 3.14
CA ILE A 104 -3.98 -11.36 1.70
C ILE A 104 -3.74 -12.85 1.41
N ASN A 105 -4.80 -13.51 0.97
CA ASN A 105 -4.79 -14.93 0.64
C ASN A 105 -4.90 -15.15 -0.88
N ASN A 106 -4.70 -16.38 -1.32
CA ASN A 106 -4.87 -16.80 -2.72
C ASN A 106 -4.08 -15.93 -3.70
N ILE A 107 -2.87 -15.51 -3.29
CA ILE A 107 -2.02 -14.63 -4.10
C ILE A 107 -1.61 -15.36 -5.37
N GLN A 108 -1.92 -14.74 -6.51
CA GLN A 108 -1.55 -15.20 -7.84
C GLN A 108 -0.79 -14.10 -8.57
N TYR A 109 0.36 -14.48 -9.11
CA TYR A 109 1.16 -13.61 -9.96
C TYR A 109 0.79 -13.89 -11.42
N ASN A 110 0.10 -12.95 -12.06
CA ASN A 110 -0.58 -13.19 -13.34
C ASN A 110 0.24 -12.80 -14.58
N SER A 111 1.21 -11.93 -14.43
CA SER A 111 2.14 -11.60 -15.50
C SER A 111 3.49 -11.22 -14.91
N PHE A 112 4.54 -11.74 -15.54
CA PHE A 112 5.91 -11.42 -15.21
C PHE A 112 6.62 -10.91 -16.45
N SER A 113 7.27 -9.76 -16.31
CA SER A 113 8.34 -9.32 -17.19
C SER A 113 9.57 -9.05 -16.33
N ALA A 114 10.68 -8.66 -16.96
CA ALA A 114 11.92 -8.34 -16.23
C ALA A 114 11.69 -7.22 -15.19
N ASP A 115 10.77 -6.29 -15.49
CA ASP A 115 10.60 -5.04 -14.74
C ASP A 115 9.16 -4.76 -14.31
N SER A 116 8.22 -5.70 -14.50
CA SER A 116 6.83 -5.54 -14.06
C SER A 116 6.17 -6.86 -13.70
N VAL A 117 5.26 -6.80 -12.72
CA VAL A 117 4.44 -7.93 -12.30
C VAL A 117 3.05 -7.43 -11.86
N ASN A 118 2.03 -8.19 -12.21
CA ASN A 118 0.69 -8.02 -11.67
C ASN A 118 0.37 -9.17 -10.74
N LEU A 119 -0.17 -8.88 -9.59
CA LEU A 119 -0.65 -9.88 -8.65
C LEU A 119 -2.10 -9.61 -8.26
N THR A 120 -2.83 -10.68 -7.98
CA THR A 120 -4.18 -10.62 -7.40
C THR A 120 -4.21 -11.41 -6.10
N GLY A 121 -5.11 -11.05 -5.21
CA GLY A 121 -5.34 -11.77 -3.97
C GLY A 121 -6.64 -11.35 -3.31
N ASP A 122 -7.15 -12.21 -2.44
CA ASP A 122 -8.31 -11.92 -1.59
C ASP A 122 -7.85 -11.32 -0.28
N TYR A 123 -8.28 -10.10 0.05
CA TYR A 123 -7.88 -9.48 1.30
C TYR A 123 -8.98 -9.48 2.35
N SER A 124 -8.54 -9.52 3.60
CA SER A 124 -9.32 -9.24 4.81
C SER A 124 -8.54 -8.22 5.65
N LEU A 125 -9.16 -7.09 5.94
CA LEU A 125 -8.61 -6.04 6.78
C LEU A 125 -9.54 -5.78 7.96
N SER A 126 -9.02 -5.90 9.18
CA SER A 126 -9.74 -5.63 10.43
C SER A 126 -9.12 -4.47 11.17
N LEU A 127 -9.94 -3.57 11.69
CA LEU A 127 -9.53 -2.35 12.39
C LEU A 127 -10.40 -2.11 13.64
N GLU A 128 -9.76 -1.65 14.72
CA GLU A 128 -10.46 -1.10 15.88
C GLU A 128 -10.36 0.43 15.88
N ILE A 129 -11.45 1.09 15.53
CA ILE A 129 -11.51 2.55 15.40
C ILE A 129 -12.02 3.17 16.69
N LYS A 130 -11.46 4.31 17.12
CA LYS A 130 -11.94 5.12 18.25
C LYS A 130 -13.44 5.39 18.10
N ASN A 131 -14.15 5.36 19.22
CA ASN A 131 -15.62 5.60 19.27
C ASN A 131 -16.48 4.55 18.54
N ASN A 132 -15.90 3.50 17.99
CA ASN A 132 -16.64 2.35 17.49
C ASN A 132 -16.54 1.20 18.51
N ILE A 133 -17.68 0.60 18.86
CA ILE A 133 -17.74 -0.50 19.83
C ILE A 133 -17.21 -1.78 19.17
N ASN A 134 -17.51 -1.97 17.89
CA ASN A 134 -17.19 -3.19 17.15
C ASN A 134 -15.90 -3.04 16.32
N VAL A 135 -15.25 -4.14 16.07
CA VAL A 135 -14.19 -4.26 15.08
C VAL A 135 -14.80 -4.02 13.69
N SER A 136 -14.18 -3.16 12.91
CA SER A 136 -14.58 -2.93 11.52
C SER A 136 -13.85 -3.90 10.60
N HIS A 137 -14.58 -4.56 9.72
CA HIS A 137 -14.04 -5.53 8.76
C HIS A 137 -14.26 -5.07 7.34
N TYR A 138 -13.21 -5.17 6.54
CA TYR A 138 -13.21 -4.81 5.12
C TYR A 138 -12.68 -5.99 4.30
N LEU A 139 -13.41 -6.38 3.29
CA LEU A 139 -13.16 -7.57 2.48
C LEU A 139 -13.24 -7.23 1.00
N GLY A 140 -12.41 -7.86 0.19
CA GLY A 140 -12.43 -7.67 -1.25
C GLY A 140 -11.30 -8.42 -1.92
N GLN A 141 -11.11 -8.11 -3.19
CA GLN A 141 -9.94 -8.57 -3.93
C GLN A 141 -9.07 -7.36 -4.26
N VAL A 142 -7.78 -7.58 -4.28
CA VAL A 142 -6.79 -6.60 -4.69
C VAL A 142 -6.11 -7.06 -5.98
N LEU A 143 -5.94 -6.14 -6.93
CA LEU A 143 -4.98 -6.29 -8.00
C LEU A 143 -3.92 -5.22 -7.81
N LEU A 144 -2.67 -5.63 -7.63
CA LEU A 144 -1.52 -4.74 -7.53
C LEU A 144 -0.65 -4.89 -8.77
N SER A 145 -0.27 -3.75 -9.36
CA SER A 145 0.77 -3.69 -10.36
C SER A 145 2.03 -3.16 -9.70
N LEU A 146 3.11 -3.92 -9.79
CA LEU A 146 4.43 -3.55 -9.29
C LEU A 146 5.39 -3.41 -10.46
N TYR A 147 6.32 -2.50 -10.31
CA TYR A 147 7.39 -2.34 -11.29
C TYR A 147 8.74 -2.15 -10.59
N ARG A 148 9.78 -2.47 -11.33
CA ARG A 148 11.17 -2.37 -10.89
C ARG A 148 11.80 -1.10 -11.43
N GLU A 149 12.36 -0.30 -10.55
CA GLU A 149 13.14 0.88 -10.91
C GLU A 149 14.58 0.52 -11.34
N ASN A 150 15.26 1.48 -11.96
CA ASN A 150 16.64 1.34 -12.40
C ASN A 150 17.63 1.03 -11.25
N ASN A 151 17.28 1.39 -10.02
CA ASN A 151 18.03 1.04 -8.81
C ASN A 151 17.83 -0.42 -8.36
N GLY A 152 16.98 -1.18 -9.06
CA GLY A 152 16.69 -2.57 -8.78
C GLY A 152 15.60 -2.81 -7.75
N LEU A 153 14.98 -1.76 -7.22
CA LEU A 153 13.92 -1.86 -6.19
C LEU A 153 12.52 -1.86 -6.84
N TRP A 154 11.60 -2.58 -6.18
CA TRP A 154 10.23 -2.73 -6.64
C TRP A 154 9.27 -1.82 -5.86
N TYR A 155 8.31 -1.21 -6.57
CA TYR A 155 7.30 -0.31 -6.03
C TYR A 155 5.93 -0.66 -6.57
N ILE A 156 4.89 -0.46 -5.76
CA ILE A 156 3.50 -0.55 -6.19
C ILE A 156 3.16 0.73 -6.96
N ASN A 157 2.83 0.60 -8.25
CA ASN A 157 2.43 1.74 -9.07
C ASN A 157 0.94 1.78 -9.39
N GLN A 158 0.20 0.70 -9.14
CA GLN A 158 -1.25 0.71 -9.25
C GLN A 158 -1.86 -0.26 -8.24
N TRP A 159 -2.99 0.14 -7.68
CA TRP A 159 -3.84 -0.69 -6.85
C TRP A 159 -5.27 -0.57 -7.33
N VAL A 160 -5.85 -1.67 -7.78
CA VAL A 160 -7.28 -1.79 -8.09
C VAL A 160 -7.94 -2.54 -6.93
N ASP A 161 -8.90 -1.90 -6.28
CA ASP A 161 -9.76 -2.53 -5.29
C ASP A 161 -10.99 -3.11 -5.99
N ILE A 162 -11.39 -4.33 -5.62
CA ILE A 162 -12.44 -5.06 -6.29
C ILE A 162 -13.43 -5.58 -5.23
N ASP A 163 -14.71 -5.38 -5.49
CA ASP A 163 -15.78 -5.86 -4.61
C ASP A 163 -15.71 -7.39 -4.47
N SER A 164 -15.87 -7.88 -3.24
CA SER A 164 -15.98 -9.31 -2.98
C SER A 164 -17.28 -9.88 -3.59
N LYS A 165 -17.18 -11.01 -4.25
CA LYS A 165 -18.35 -11.70 -4.82
C LYS A 165 -19.23 -12.37 -3.76
N THR A 166 -18.72 -12.55 -2.55
CA THR A 166 -19.34 -13.35 -1.49
C THR A 166 -19.93 -12.55 -0.33
N HIS A 167 -19.70 -11.23 -0.30
CA HIS A 167 -20.12 -10.36 0.79
C HIS A 167 -20.96 -9.20 0.29
N GLU A 168 -21.81 -8.68 1.19
CA GLU A 168 -22.64 -7.51 0.92
C GLU A 168 -21.81 -6.33 0.43
N THR A 169 -22.34 -5.62 -0.54
CA THR A 169 -21.74 -4.44 -1.12
C THR A 169 -21.49 -3.35 -0.04
N GLY A 170 -20.28 -2.83 0.04
CA GLY A 170 -20.00 -1.65 0.85
C GLY A 170 -18.95 -1.79 1.96
N SER A 171 -18.30 -2.94 2.08
CA SER A 171 -17.24 -3.18 3.08
C SER A 171 -15.87 -3.43 2.47
N THR A 172 -15.53 -2.70 1.41
CA THR A 172 -14.20 -2.79 0.79
C THR A 172 -13.22 -1.78 1.39
N TRP A 173 -11.95 -1.94 1.07
CA TRP A 173 -10.94 -0.96 1.46
C TRP A 173 -11.21 0.44 0.88
N SER A 174 -11.82 0.53 -0.31
CA SER A 174 -12.28 1.80 -0.88
C SER A 174 -13.30 2.50 0.02
N THR A 175 -14.21 1.74 0.63
CA THR A 175 -15.17 2.30 1.60
C THR A 175 -14.47 2.85 2.84
N LEU A 176 -13.46 2.13 3.36
CA LEU A 176 -12.62 2.63 4.44
C LEU A 176 -11.93 3.93 4.05
N LYS A 177 -11.28 3.96 2.88
CA LYS A 177 -10.60 5.16 2.38
C LYS A 177 -11.55 6.34 2.27
N ALA A 178 -12.75 6.13 1.72
CA ALA A 178 -13.76 7.17 1.61
C ALA A 178 -14.17 7.76 2.97
N SER A 179 -14.25 6.93 4.00
CA SER A 179 -14.60 7.37 5.36
C SER A 179 -13.55 8.26 6.02
N PHE A 180 -12.31 8.28 5.50
CA PHE A 180 -11.17 9.03 6.03
C PHE A 180 -10.57 10.03 5.03
N SER A 181 -11.34 10.42 4.01
CA SER A 181 -10.88 11.30 2.91
C SER A 181 -11.28 12.77 3.06
N ASN A 182 -11.59 13.22 4.25
CA ASN A 182 -11.94 14.63 4.54
C ASN A 182 -10.69 15.49 4.78
#